data_c3dfd3b7ec4f2090fdf9628faa78a0aa
#
_entry.id   c3dfd3b7ec4f2090fdf9628faa78a0aa
#
_cell.length_a   1.000
_cell.length_b   1.000
_cell.length_c   1.000
_cell.angle_alpha   90.00
_cell.angle_beta   90.00
_cell.angle_gamma   90.00
#
_symmetry.space_group_name_H-M   'P 1'
#
loop_
_entity.id
_entity.type
_entity.pdbx_description
1 polymer ?
#
loop_
_entity_poly.entity_id
_entity_poly.type
_entity_poly.pdbx_seq_one_letter_code
_entity_poly.pdbx_strand_id
1 'polypeptide(L)'
;TFLIFAFFIAFISIVSGQGIGGPGTIKDDGRFAASTKQLNQFFRRFNGEESVDGNTRFYPGDSLFQNPSLRKGFLSILFDNQTSSISPELKNQFIQNVLSPMYPQYLLFHRPGWYAEVDAVFNFKGKREQVTFIMKIQPEGLGHEWVIDQVVFEPFKNLFNKPVGDKKAFLHPLSHELGFMNLRRAFQDSNSPESFTSSTYKPDYLAIFLYEMKQGNLRFETVNDVKFHFFLIGGWYFEVNQFNRPGFNTGWLISNLVRLGPGDKETLLNYIYDQN
;
A
#
# COMPACT_ATOMS: atom_id res chain seq x y z
N THR A 1 -51.01 -13.57 -45.73
CA THR A 1 -50.83 -12.77 -44.48
C THR A 1 -50.88 -13.70 -43.27
N PHE A 2 -49.75 -14.16 -42.81
CA PHE A 2 -49.66 -15.00 -41.60
C PHE A 2 -48.94 -14.15 -40.46
N LEU A 3 -49.69 -13.94 -39.40
CA LEU A 3 -49.18 -13.36 -38.16
C LEU A 3 -48.56 -14.47 -37.32
N ILE A 4 -47.25 -14.36 -37.03
CA ILE A 4 -46.55 -15.22 -36.06
C ILE A 4 -46.48 -14.45 -34.72
N PHE A 5 -47.19 -14.96 -33.72
CA PHE A 5 -47.10 -14.51 -32.32
C PHE A 5 -45.93 -15.24 -31.65
N ALA A 6 -44.87 -14.53 -31.32
CA ALA A 6 -43.78 -15.07 -30.51
C ALA A 6 -44.10 -14.91 -29.03
N PHE A 7 -44.25 -16.03 -28.33
CA PHE A 7 -44.45 -16.09 -26.88
C PHE A 7 -43.09 -16.06 -26.18
N PHE A 8 -42.80 -14.98 -25.46
CA PHE A 8 -41.64 -14.90 -24.61
C PHE A 8 -41.98 -15.50 -23.24
N ILE A 9 -41.40 -16.67 -22.90
CA ILE A 9 -41.49 -17.29 -21.59
C ILE A 9 -40.29 -16.78 -20.75
N ALA A 10 -40.56 -15.93 -19.77
CA ALA A 10 -39.59 -15.52 -18.79
C ALA A 10 -39.41 -16.63 -17.73
N PHE A 11 -38.28 -17.29 -17.71
CA PHE A 11 -37.89 -18.20 -16.62
C PHE A 11 -37.36 -17.35 -15.43
N ILE A 12 -38.18 -17.33 -14.37
CA ILE A 12 -37.74 -16.82 -13.06
C ILE A 12 -37.11 -18.00 -12.30
N SER A 13 -35.77 -18.00 -12.22
CA SER A 13 -35.08 -18.97 -11.38
C SER A 13 -35.06 -18.47 -9.93
N ILE A 14 -35.88 -19.07 -9.08
CA ILE A 14 -35.82 -18.89 -7.63
C ILE A 14 -34.66 -19.77 -7.13
N VAL A 15 -33.55 -19.16 -6.76
CA VAL A 15 -32.46 -19.85 -6.05
C VAL A 15 -32.78 -19.81 -4.55
N SER A 16 -33.29 -20.92 -4.03
CA SER A 16 -33.43 -21.14 -2.59
C SER A 16 -32.10 -21.65 -2.04
N GLY A 17 -31.32 -20.77 -1.44
CA GLY A 17 -30.14 -21.15 -0.64
C GLY A 17 -30.58 -21.74 0.71
N GLN A 18 -30.49 -23.06 0.87
CA GLN A 18 -30.65 -23.70 2.18
C GLN A 18 -29.34 -23.62 2.96
N GLY A 19 -29.33 -22.82 4.02
CA GLY A 19 -28.25 -22.79 5.02
C GLY A 19 -28.35 -24.00 5.95
N ILE A 20 -27.33 -24.83 5.99
CA ILE A 20 -27.17 -25.88 7.00
C ILE A 20 -26.51 -25.24 8.23
N GLY A 21 -27.28 -24.95 9.25
CA GLY A 21 -26.80 -24.48 10.55
C GLY A 21 -26.50 -25.64 11.49
N GLY A 22 -25.21 -25.73 11.93
CA GLY A 22 -24.82 -26.53 13.10
C GLY A 22 -24.94 -25.72 14.40
N PRO A 23 -25.27 -26.30 15.55
CA PRO A 23 -25.53 -25.56 16.77
C PRO A 23 -24.24 -25.25 17.55
N GLY A 24 -24.02 -23.98 17.87
CA GLY A 24 -23.15 -23.54 18.96
C GLY A 24 -21.84 -22.88 18.50
N THR A 25 -21.80 -21.58 18.61
CA THR A 25 -20.71 -20.58 18.54
C THR A 25 -20.84 -19.46 17.49
N ILE A 26 -21.84 -19.46 16.64
CA ILE A 26 -21.96 -18.54 15.49
C ILE A 26 -22.65 -17.21 15.84
N LYS A 27 -23.11 -16.98 17.08
CA LYS A 27 -23.93 -15.80 17.39
C LYS A 27 -23.14 -14.48 17.57
N ASP A 28 -21.86 -14.51 17.87
CA ASP A 28 -21.08 -13.29 18.07
C ASP A 28 -20.32 -12.83 16.81
N ASP A 29 -19.79 -13.77 16.02
CA ASP A 29 -19.06 -13.44 14.79
C ASP A 29 -19.96 -12.87 13.68
N GLY A 30 -21.21 -13.26 13.62
CA GLY A 30 -22.19 -12.76 12.65
C GLY A 30 -22.52 -11.26 12.82
N ARG A 31 -22.35 -10.70 14.01
CA ARG A 31 -22.59 -9.28 14.29
C ARG A 31 -21.53 -8.38 13.66
N PHE A 32 -20.29 -8.86 13.56
CA PHE A 32 -19.15 -8.13 13.01
C PHE A 32 -18.81 -8.53 11.57
N ALA A 33 -19.68 -9.28 10.93
CA ALA A 33 -19.42 -9.94 9.63
C ALA A 33 -19.50 -9.03 8.41
N ALA A 34 -19.62 -7.72 8.56
CA ALA A 34 -19.69 -6.82 7.43
C ALA A 34 -18.30 -6.68 6.76
N SER A 35 -18.22 -6.99 5.46
CA SER A 35 -16.99 -6.84 4.69
C SER A 35 -16.48 -5.39 4.71
N THR A 36 -15.19 -5.21 4.95
CA THR A 36 -14.53 -3.89 4.92
C THR A 36 -14.26 -3.49 3.47
N LYS A 37 -15.29 -3.04 2.75
CA LYS A 37 -15.23 -2.79 1.29
C LYS A 37 -14.36 -1.60 0.89
N GLN A 38 -14.26 -0.61 1.77
CA GLN A 38 -13.53 0.62 1.51
C GLN A 38 -12.47 0.86 2.58
N LEU A 39 -11.33 1.42 2.21
CA LEU A 39 -10.28 1.75 3.17
C LEU A 39 -10.77 2.71 4.28
N ASN A 40 -11.62 3.70 3.94
CA ASN A 40 -12.23 4.58 4.94
C ASN A 40 -13.08 3.82 5.96
N GLN A 41 -13.68 2.70 5.57
CA GLN A 41 -14.42 1.83 6.48
C GLN A 41 -13.47 1.09 7.42
N PHE A 42 -12.29 0.67 6.95
CA PHE A 42 -11.23 0.13 7.79
C PHE A 42 -10.84 1.11 8.90
N PHE A 43 -10.60 2.38 8.57
CA PHE A 43 -10.31 3.43 9.56
C PHE A 43 -11.44 3.59 10.58
N ARG A 44 -12.68 3.72 10.11
CA ARG A 44 -13.85 3.87 11.02
C ARG A 44 -14.01 2.70 11.95
N ARG A 45 -13.86 1.47 11.47
CA ARG A 45 -13.94 0.25 12.31
C ARG A 45 -12.80 0.18 13.30
N PHE A 46 -11.59 0.44 12.86
CA PHE A 46 -10.43 0.49 13.77
C PHE A 46 -10.64 1.49 14.89
N ASN A 47 -11.23 2.63 14.58
CA ASN A 47 -11.48 3.70 15.54
C ASN A 47 -12.79 3.52 16.35
N GLY A 48 -13.69 2.63 15.96
CA GLY A 48 -15.01 2.50 16.58
C GLY A 48 -15.95 3.65 16.22
N GLU A 49 -15.94 4.07 14.97
CA GLU A 49 -16.69 5.23 14.44
C GLU A 49 -17.85 4.80 13.52
N GLU A 50 -18.22 3.52 13.53
CA GLU A 50 -19.42 3.03 12.83
C GLU A 50 -20.10 1.92 13.60
N SER A 51 -21.39 1.69 13.29
CA SER A 51 -22.17 0.59 13.85
C SER A 51 -21.68 -0.76 13.33
N VAL A 52 -22.02 -1.83 14.05
CA VAL A 52 -21.62 -3.21 13.73
C VAL A 52 -22.05 -3.63 12.32
N ASP A 53 -23.24 -3.20 11.90
CA ASP A 53 -23.79 -3.44 10.56
C ASP A 53 -23.20 -2.54 9.46
N GLY A 54 -22.37 -1.53 9.85
CA GLY A 54 -21.75 -0.58 8.94
C GLY A 54 -22.69 0.49 8.36
N ASN A 55 -23.95 0.55 8.83
CA ASN A 55 -24.97 1.44 8.28
C ASN A 55 -24.99 2.82 8.94
N THR A 56 -24.50 2.92 10.18
CA THR A 56 -24.50 4.17 10.95
C THR A 56 -23.08 4.60 11.27
N ARG A 57 -22.74 5.84 10.94
CA ARG A 57 -21.47 6.46 11.34
C ARG A 57 -21.66 7.18 12.66
N PHE A 58 -20.70 7.02 13.58
CA PHE A 58 -20.66 7.76 14.85
C PHE A 58 -19.74 8.95 14.73
N TYR A 59 -20.11 10.03 15.41
CA TYR A 59 -19.38 11.30 15.47
C TYR A 59 -19.06 11.66 16.92
N PRO A 60 -18.10 12.58 17.15
CA PRO A 60 -17.87 13.11 18.48
C PRO A 60 -19.17 13.63 19.12
N GLY A 61 -19.50 13.12 20.31
CA GLY A 61 -20.77 13.38 21.00
C GLY A 61 -21.75 12.20 21.04
N ASP A 62 -21.62 11.23 20.12
CA ASP A 62 -22.42 10.00 20.18
C ASP A 62 -21.91 9.09 21.28
N SER A 63 -22.81 8.44 22.01
CA SER A 63 -22.46 7.56 23.13
C SER A 63 -21.63 6.33 22.74
N LEU A 64 -21.69 5.94 21.48
CA LEU A 64 -20.94 4.80 20.92
C LEU A 64 -19.67 5.23 20.18
N PHE A 65 -19.43 6.54 20.02
CA PHE A 65 -18.22 7.03 19.36
C PHE A 65 -16.97 6.56 20.12
N GLN A 66 -16.09 5.85 19.40
CA GLN A 66 -14.83 5.31 19.93
C GLN A 66 -14.98 4.41 21.16
N ASN A 67 -16.16 3.78 21.32
CA ASN A 67 -16.46 2.89 22.45
C ASN A 67 -15.46 1.71 22.51
N PRO A 68 -14.78 1.47 23.66
CA PRO A 68 -13.73 0.44 23.76
C PRO A 68 -14.22 -0.98 23.47
N SER A 69 -15.44 -1.33 23.88
CA SER A 69 -16.02 -2.66 23.62
C SER A 69 -16.33 -2.87 22.15
N LEU A 70 -16.88 -1.84 21.48
CA LEU A 70 -17.13 -1.85 20.05
C LEU A 70 -15.80 -1.94 19.27
N ARG A 71 -14.80 -1.16 19.64
CA ARG A 71 -13.46 -1.21 19.04
C ARG A 71 -12.80 -2.57 19.20
N LYS A 72 -12.92 -3.19 20.39
CA LYS A 72 -12.38 -4.53 20.63
C LYS A 72 -12.99 -5.56 19.68
N GLY A 73 -14.30 -5.51 19.48
CA GLY A 73 -14.99 -6.36 18.52
C GLY A 73 -14.47 -6.16 17.10
N PHE A 74 -14.36 -4.91 16.64
CA PHE A 74 -13.83 -4.63 15.31
C PHE A 74 -12.37 -5.05 15.16
N LEU A 75 -11.49 -4.71 16.08
CA LEU A 75 -10.08 -5.06 16.00
C LEU A 75 -9.85 -6.57 15.88
N SER A 76 -10.69 -7.39 16.53
CA SER A 76 -10.56 -8.85 16.44
C SER A 76 -10.89 -9.41 15.04
N ILE A 77 -11.72 -8.72 14.25
CA ILE A 77 -12.09 -9.17 12.89
C ILE A 77 -11.32 -8.49 11.77
N LEU A 78 -10.59 -7.40 12.04
CA LEU A 78 -9.83 -6.67 11.05
C LEU A 78 -8.53 -7.36 10.63
N PHE A 79 -8.17 -8.50 11.22
CA PHE A 79 -7.04 -9.31 10.80
C PHE A 79 -7.46 -10.30 9.71
N ASP A 80 -6.56 -10.53 8.77
CA ASP A 80 -6.66 -11.70 7.90
C ASP A 80 -6.45 -12.96 8.74
N ASN A 81 -7.51 -13.76 8.88
CA ASN A 81 -7.50 -14.98 9.69
C ASN A 81 -7.35 -16.26 8.86
N GLN A 82 -7.24 -16.15 7.53
CA GLN A 82 -7.16 -17.29 6.64
C GLN A 82 -5.76 -17.54 6.08
N THR A 83 -5.06 -16.48 5.70
CA THR A 83 -3.74 -16.60 5.04
C THR A 83 -2.59 -15.99 5.83
N SER A 84 -2.91 -15.15 6.83
CA SER A 84 -1.89 -14.49 7.65
C SER A 84 -1.24 -15.46 8.65
N SER A 85 0.08 -15.35 8.78
CA SER A 85 0.89 -16.07 9.78
C SER A 85 0.98 -15.35 11.15
N ILE A 86 0.21 -14.28 11.36
CA ILE A 86 0.23 -13.50 12.60
C ILE A 86 -0.28 -14.35 13.77
N SER A 87 0.56 -14.56 14.80
CA SER A 87 0.17 -15.37 15.94
C SER A 87 -0.98 -14.73 16.76
N PRO A 88 -1.82 -15.54 17.41
CA PRO A 88 -2.88 -15.03 18.27
C PRO A 88 -2.35 -14.14 19.40
N GLU A 89 -1.18 -14.46 19.95
CA GLU A 89 -0.51 -13.72 21.02
C GLU A 89 -0.14 -12.31 20.54
N LEU A 90 0.42 -12.21 19.32
CA LEU A 90 0.82 -10.93 18.72
C LEU A 90 -0.40 -10.05 18.43
N LYS A 91 -1.48 -10.64 17.88
CA LYS A 91 -2.77 -9.96 17.68
C LYS A 91 -3.32 -9.41 19.01
N ASN A 92 -3.32 -10.22 20.07
CA ASN A 92 -3.80 -9.80 21.37
C ASN A 92 -2.94 -8.67 21.97
N GLN A 93 -1.62 -8.75 21.88
CA GLN A 93 -0.72 -7.67 22.34
C GLN A 93 -1.00 -6.36 21.60
N PHE A 94 -1.17 -6.41 20.27
CA PHE A 94 -1.52 -5.25 19.46
C PHE A 94 -2.86 -4.64 19.91
N ILE A 95 -3.92 -5.46 20.03
CA ILE A 95 -5.25 -5.01 20.46
C ILE A 95 -5.18 -4.36 21.84
N GLN A 96 -4.51 -4.97 22.80
CA GLN A 96 -4.32 -4.40 24.14
C GLN A 96 -3.59 -3.07 24.12
N ASN A 97 -2.56 -2.94 23.28
CA ASN A 97 -1.82 -1.69 23.12
C ASN A 97 -2.69 -0.59 22.51
N VAL A 98 -3.44 -0.90 21.45
CA VAL A 98 -4.35 0.04 20.76
C VAL A 98 -5.50 0.48 21.66
N LEU A 99 -6.01 -0.42 22.51
CA LEU A 99 -7.12 -0.17 23.44
C LEU A 99 -6.66 0.25 24.84
N SER A 100 -5.39 0.59 25.04
CA SER A 100 -4.87 1.00 26.34
C SER A 100 -5.78 2.06 26.98
N PRO A 101 -6.30 1.84 28.20
CA PRO A 101 -7.19 2.81 28.85
C PRO A 101 -6.53 4.16 29.11
N MET A 102 -5.20 4.16 29.32
CA MET A 102 -4.44 5.36 29.62
C MET A 102 -4.03 6.14 28.36
N TYR A 103 -3.71 5.41 27.27
CA TYR A 103 -3.24 5.99 26.02
C TYR A 103 -3.87 5.25 24.81
N PRO A 104 -5.19 5.39 24.58
CA PRO A 104 -5.83 4.77 23.44
C PRO A 104 -5.29 5.35 22.13
N GLN A 105 -5.02 4.48 21.15
CA GLN A 105 -4.46 4.89 19.86
C GLN A 105 -5.50 4.78 18.76
N TYR A 106 -5.48 5.72 17.83
CA TYR A 106 -6.44 5.83 16.73
C TYR A 106 -5.69 6.01 15.41
N LEU A 107 -6.28 5.55 14.32
CA LEU A 107 -5.80 5.84 12.97
C LEU A 107 -6.38 7.17 12.50
N LEU A 108 -5.51 8.10 12.17
CA LEU A 108 -5.89 9.40 11.62
C LEU A 108 -5.53 9.44 10.15
N PHE A 109 -6.54 9.48 9.27
CA PHE A 109 -6.38 9.41 7.83
C PHE A 109 -5.41 10.47 7.27
N HIS A 110 -5.51 11.71 7.77
CA HIS A 110 -4.69 12.83 7.32
C HIS A 110 -3.32 12.96 8.00
N ARG A 111 -3.01 12.05 8.93
CA ARG A 111 -1.72 12.08 9.63
C ARG A 111 -0.64 11.38 8.78
N PRO A 112 0.56 11.99 8.61
CA PRO A 112 1.67 11.31 7.94
C PRO A 112 2.14 10.09 8.76
N GLY A 113 2.70 9.10 8.09
CA GLY A 113 3.18 7.87 8.72
C GLY A 113 2.44 6.62 8.23
N TRP A 114 1.76 6.72 7.10
CA TRP A 114 1.27 5.58 6.34
C TRP A 114 1.41 5.86 4.85
N TYR A 115 1.55 4.79 4.08
CA TYR A 115 1.95 4.83 2.68
C TYR A 115 1.10 3.85 1.88
N ALA A 116 0.85 4.14 0.61
CA ALA A 116 0.31 3.18 -0.33
C ALA A 116 1.43 2.65 -1.22
N GLU A 117 1.52 1.33 -1.33
CA GLU A 117 2.28 0.65 -2.36
C GLU A 117 1.29 0.24 -3.45
N VAL A 118 1.49 0.73 -4.66
CA VAL A 118 0.58 0.55 -5.79
C VAL A 118 1.31 -0.15 -6.91
N ASP A 119 0.94 -1.39 -7.18
CA ASP A 119 1.44 -2.15 -8.30
C ASP A 119 0.59 -1.88 -9.55
N ALA A 120 1.23 -1.39 -10.58
CA ALA A 120 0.61 -1.03 -11.85
C ALA A 120 1.32 -1.68 -13.03
N VAL A 121 0.62 -1.79 -14.14
CA VAL A 121 1.17 -2.26 -15.41
C VAL A 121 1.26 -1.08 -16.36
N PHE A 122 2.42 -0.96 -16.97
CA PHE A 122 2.69 0.00 -18.02
C PHE A 122 3.18 -0.71 -19.29
N ASN A 123 2.90 -0.12 -20.44
CA ASN A 123 3.59 -0.47 -21.67
C ASN A 123 4.83 0.41 -21.80
N PHE A 124 6.00 -0.21 -21.72
CA PHE A 124 7.30 0.45 -21.91
C PHE A 124 7.93 -0.01 -23.22
N LYS A 125 8.02 0.90 -24.19
CA LYS A 125 8.62 0.63 -25.52
C LYS A 125 8.06 -0.65 -26.18
N GLY A 126 6.75 -0.87 -26.03
CA GLY A 126 6.04 -2.02 -26.61
C GLY A 126 6.00 -3.29 -25.76
N LYS A 127 6.60 -3.28 -24.56
CA LYS A 127 6.54 -4.41 -23.61
C LYS A 127 5.71 -4.04 -22.39
N ARG A 128 4.94 -5.01 -21.88
CA ARG A 128 4.24 -4.86 -20.59
C ARG A 128 5.23 -5.06 -19.45
N GLU A 129 5.33 -4.06 -18.62
CA GLU A 129 6.25 -4.05 -17.47
C GLU A 129 5.49 -3.66 -16.21
N GLN A 130 5.89 -4.24 -15.08
CA GLN A 130 5.35 -3.89 -13.77
C GLN A 130 6.08 -2.68 -13.21
N VAL A 131 5.33 -1.78 -12.59
CA VAL A 131 5.81 -0.59 -11.91
C VAL A 131 5.20 -0.57 -10.52
N THR A 132 6.01 -0.39 -9.49
CA THR A 132 5.53 -0.16 -8.14
C THR A 132 5.71 1.31 -7.76
N PHE A 133 4.65 1.95 -7.32
CA PHE A 133 4.67 3.30 -6.79
C PHE A 133 4.56 3.28 -5.27
N ILE A 134 5.43 4.01 -4.59
CA ILE A 134 5.24 4.36 -3.19
C ILE A 134 4.59 5.75 -3.14
N MET A 135 3.42 5.81 -2.54
CA MET A 135 2.62 7.02 -2.43
C MET A 135 2.44 7.42 -0.96
N LYS A 136 2.38 8.71 -0.72
CA LYS A 136 2.10 9.28 0.61
C LYS A 136 1.05 10.37 0.53
N ILE A 137 0.43 10.65 1.68
CA ILE A 137 -0.47 11.80 1.82
C ILE A 137 0.36 13.04 2.20
N GLN A 138 0.07 14.14 1.53
CA GLN A 138 0.61 15.46 1.88
C GLN A 138 -0.51 16.50 1.98
N PRO A 139 -0.32 17.58 2.79
CA PRO A 139 -1.23 18.72 2.82
C PRO A 139 -1.25 19.44 1.46
N GLU A 140 -2.46 19.78 1.00
CA GLU A 140 -2.67 20.62 -0.19
C GLU A 140 -3.84 21.59 0.04
N GLY A 141 -3.55 22.89 0.05
CA GLY A 141 -4.54 23.92 0.37
C GLY A 141 -5.21 23.69 1.72
N LEU A 142 -6.53 23.51 1.72
CA LEU A 142 -7.33 23.19 2.92
C LEU A 142 -7.54 21.68 3.12
N GLY A 143 -6.95 20.86 2.27
CA GLY A 143 -7.13 19.40 2.26
C GLY A 143 -5.83 18.62 2.26
N HIS A 144 -5.93 17.41 1.76
CA HIS A 144 -4.80 16.51 1.59
C HIS A 144 -4.95 15.78 0.26
N GLU A 145 -3.83 15.46 -0.35
CA GLU A 145 -3.78 14.69 -1.59
C GLU A 145 -2.80 13.51 -1.49
N TRP A 146 -2.99 12.52 -2.35
CA TRP A 146 -2.02 11.47 -2.58
C TRP A 146 -1.00 11.91 -3.61
N VAL A 147 0.27 11.76 -3.29
CA VAL A 147 1.38 12.05 -4.21
C VAL A 147 2.26 10.84 -4.38
N ILE A 148 2.83 10.70 -5.58
CA ILE A 148 3.85 9.70 -5.85
C ILE A 148 5.15 10.19 -5.23
N ASP A 149 5.68 9.43 -4.28
CA ASP A 149 6.93 9.76 -3.58
C ASP A 149 8.11 9.05 -4.21
N GLN A 150 7.89 7.80 -4.67
CA GLN A 150 8.91 7.00 -5.33
C GLN A 150 8.31 6.06 -6.37
N VAL A 151 9.13 5.69 -7.34
CA VAL A 151 8.84 4.65 -8.32
C VAL A 151 9.93 3.58 -8.29
N VAL A 152 9.50 2.33 -8.30
CA VAL A 152 10.35 1.15 -8.49
C VAL A 152 10.01 0.58 -9.86
N PHE A 153 11.00 0.57 -10.75
CA PHE A 153 10.83 0.12 -12.12
C PHE A 153 12.07 -0.66 -12.57
N GLU A 154 11.92 -1.98 -12.70
CA GLU A 154 13.03 -2.89 -12.96
C GLU A 154 13.93 -2.48 -14.16
N PRO A 155 13.39 -2.00 -15.29
CA PRO A 155 14.23 -1.52 -16.39
C PRO A 155 15.19 -0.39 -16.03
N PHE A 156 14.92 0.35 -14.93
CA PHE A 156 15.79 1.47 -14.53
C PHE A 156 16.87 1.07 -13.51
N LYS A 157 16.72 -0.06 -12.81
CA LYS A 157 17.67 -0.51 -11.79
C LYS A 157 19.11 -0.58 -12.28
N ASN A 158 19.30 -0.99 -13.52
CA ASN A 158 20.62 -1.21 -14.11
C ASN A 158 21.14 -0.04 -14.93
N LEU A 159 20.35 1.07 -15.07
CA LEU A 159 20.75 2.20 -15.91
C LEU A 159 21.97 2.95 -15.37
N PHE A 160 22.19 2.95 -14.05
CA PHE A 160 23.18 3.78 -13.38
C PHE A 160 24.06 2.99 -12.42
N ASN A 161 24.26 1.71 -12.69
CA ASN A 161 25.13 0.86 -11.90
C ASN A 161 26.60 1.27 -12.11
N LYS A 162 27.23 1.83 -11.07
CA LYS A 162 28.66 2.06 -11.07
C LYS A 162 29.39 0.71 -11.13
N PRO A 163 30.24 0.45 -12.12
CA PRO A 163 31.03 -0.78 -12.14
C PRO A 163 31.87 -0.88 -10.88
N VAL A 164 31.73 -1.97 -10.14
CA VAL A 164 32.54 -2.22 -8.95
C VAL A 164 33.95 -2.54 -9.39
N GLY A 165 34.90 -1.67 -9.11
CA GLY A 165 36.35 -1.93 -9.28
C GLY A 165 37.02 -1.29 -10.47
N ASP A 166 36.39 -0.48 -11.28
CA ASP A 166 37.08 0.27 -12.33
C ASP A 166 37.80 1.50 -11.77
N LYS A 167 39.03 1.25 -11.25
CA LYS A 167 39.93 2.29 -10.69
C LYS A 167 40.41 3.32 -11.72
N LYS A 168 40.07 3.14 -13.00
CA LYS A 168 40.52 4.01 -14.10
C LYS A 168 39.54 5.13 -14.47
N ALA A 169 38.29 5.02 -14.01
CA ALA A 169 37.24 5.98 -14.31
C ALA A 169 37.23 7.13 -13.31
N PHE A 170 38.17 8.05 -13.40
CA PHE A 170 38.20 9.29 -12.64
C PHE A 170 38.81 10.46 -13.41
N LEU A 171 38.48 11.68 -13.04
CA LEU A 171 39.11 12.90 -13.49
C LEU A 171 40.16 13.29 -12.47
N HIS A 172 41.40 13.44 -12.92
CA HIS A 172 42.50 13.80 -12.03
C HIS A 172 42.25 15.19 -11.39
N PRO A 173 42.61 15.44 -10.11
CA PRO A 173 42.44 16.76 -9.49
C PRO A 173 43.01 17.93 -10.30
N LEU A 174 44.11 17.74 -11.02
CA LEU A 174 44.72 18.76 -11.88
C LEU A 174 44.03 18.92 -13.26
N SER A 175 42.87 18.30 -13.47
CA SER A 175 42.12 18.43 -14.74
C SER A 175 41.73 19.87 -15.06
N HIS A 176 41.63 20.74 -14.05
CA HIS A 176 41.36 22.17 -14.20
C HIS A 176 42.47 22.91 -14.98
N GLU A 177 43.74 22.48 -14.85
CA GLU A 177 44.86 23.05 -15.61
C GLU A 177 44.73 22.84 -17.11
N LEU A 178 44.00 21.80 -17.53
CA LEU A 178 43.66 21.49 -18.90
C LEU A 178 42.29 22.05 -19.30
N GLY A 179 41.72 22.95 -18.52
CA GLY A 179 40.37 23.47 -18.75
C GLY A 179 39.30 22.37 -18.82
N PHE A 180 39.52 21.26 -18.09
CA PHE A 180 38.65 20.07 -18.10
C PHE A 180 38.43 19.44 -19.50
N MET A 181 39.31 19.63 -20.46
CA MET A 181 39.18 18.99 -21.79
C MET A 181 39.10 17.46 -21.70
N ASN A 182 39.61 16.85 -20.64
CA ASN A 182 39.54 15.43 -20.37
C ASN A 182 38.13 14.94 -19.90
N LEU A 183 37.12 15.83 -19.79
CA LEU A 183 35.70 15.44 -19.67
C LEU A 183 35.23 14.56 -20.82
N ARG A 184 35.92 14.64 -21.98
CA ARG A 184 35.67 13.71 -23.09
C ARG A 184 35.71 12.25 -22.65
N ARG A 185 36.59 11.90 -21.69
CA ARG A 185 36.72 10.53 -21.15
C ARG A 185 35.44 10.05 -20.46
N ALA A 186 34.72 10.98 -19.82
CA ALA A 186 33.44 10.63 -19.14
C ALA A 186 32.29 10.46 -20.14
N PHE A 187 32.26 11.25 -21.23
CA PHE A 187 31.06 11.38 -22.08
C PHE A 187 31.22 10.75 -23.47
N GLN A 188 32.42 10.51 -23.93
CA GLN A 188 32.66 9.92 -25.26
C GLN A 188 33.35 8.54 -25.17
N ASP A 189 34.29 8.39 -24.23
CA ASP A 189 35.16 7.22 -24.17
C ASP A 189 34.67 6.20 -23.11
N SER A 190 33.66 6.55 -22.27
CA SER A 190 33.14 5.69 -21.24
C SER A 190 31.73 5.19 -21.54
N ASN A 191 31.52 3.90 -21.31
CA ASN A 191 30.16 3.30 -21.32
C ASN A 191 29.42 3.48 -19.98
N SER A 192 30.08 4.06 -18.98
CA SER A 192 29.55 4.24 -17.61
C SER A 192 29.85 5.66 -17.11
N PRO A 193 29.22 6.71 -17.69
CA PRO A 193 29.46 8.09 -17.30
C PRO A 193 29.11 8.37 -15.84
N GLU A 194 28.22 7.58 -15.23
CA GLU A 194 27.87 7.62 -13.80
C GLU A 194 29.08 7.36 -12.89
N SER A 195 30.14 6.69 -13.37
CA SER A 195 31.39 6.50 -12.62
C SER A 195 32.12 7.80 -12.30
N PHE A 196 31.86 8.86 -13.05
CA PHE A 196 32.43 10.19 -12.86
C PHE A 196 31.57 11.11 -11.99
N THR A 197 30.44 10.61 -11.48
CA THR A 197 29.59 11.37 -10.55
C THR A 197 30.07 11.28 -9.11
N SER A 198 29.54 12.14 -8.24
CA SER A 198 29.81 12.11 -6.81
C SER A 198 29.54 10.73 -6.18
N SER A 199 30.27 10.38 -5.12
CA SER A 199 30.01 9.16 -4.33
C SER A 199 28.62 9.17 -3.66
N THR A 200 28.06 10.35 -3.49
CA THR A 200 26.71 10.56 -2.92
C THR A 200 25.62 10.62 -3.98
N TYR A 201 25.99 10.54 -5.27
CA TYR A 201 25.00 10.57 -6.36
C TYR A 201 24.06 9.39 -6.25
N LYS A 202 22.77 9.68 -6.24
CA LYS A 202 21.67 8.71 -6.36
C LYS A 202 20.80 9.15 -7.54
N PRO A 203 20.46 8.25 -8.47
CA PRO A 203 19.57 8.60 -9.57
C PRO A 203 18.15 8.87 -9.03
N ASP A 204 17.51 9.89 -9.55
CA ASP A 204 16.08 10.15 -9.32
C ASP A 204 15.27 9.35 -10.36
N TYR A 205 14.90 8.13 -9.99
CA TYR A 205 14.13 7.26 -10.87
C TYR A 205 12.73 7.80 -11.17
N LEU A 206 12.12 8.57 -10.25
CA LEU A 206 10.83 9.21 -10.52
C LEU A 206 10.96 10.27 -11.61
N ALA A 207 12.00 11.09 -11.58
CA ALA A 207 12.26 12.07 -12.65
C ALA A 207 12.45 11.40 -14.02
N ILE A 208 13.18 10.28 -14.05
CA ILE A 208 13.40 9.50 -15.29
C ILE A 208 12.09 8.90 -15.78
N PHE A 209 11.30 8.33 -14.87
CA PHE A 209 9.99 7.75 -15.19
C PHE A 209 9.04 8.79 -15.79
N LEU A 210 8.95 9.97 -15.18
CA LEU A 210 8.14 11.07 -15.69
C LEU A 210 8.63 11.59 -17.04
N TYR A 211 9.95 11.60 -17.26
CA TYR A 211 10.54 11.94 -18.55
C TYR A 211 10.14 10.94 -19.63
N GLU A 212 10.29 9.63 -19.39
CA GLU A 212 9.91 8.57 -20.34
C GLU A 212 8.39 8.58 -20.64
N MET A 213 7.56 8.91 -19.66
CA MET A 213 6.12 9.15 -19.89
C MET A 213 5.88 10.34 -20.83
N LYS A 214 6.55 11.47 -20.62
CA LYS A 214 6.44 12.66 -21.48
C LYS A 214 6.94 12.39 -22.91
N GLN A 215 7.92 11.51 -23.07
CA GLN A 215 8.39 11.05 -24.39
C GLN A 215 7.42 10.07 -25.07
N GLY A 216 6.38 9.60 -24.36
CA GLY A 216 5.43 8.61 -24.86
C GLY A 216 5.96 7.17 -24.88
N ASN A 217 7.12 6.92 -24.27
CA ASN A 217 7.73 5.60 -24.17
C ASN A 217 7.07 4.74 -23.08
N LEU A 218 6.45 5.37 -22.08
CA LEU A 218 5.69 4.74 -21.01
C LEU A 218 4.22 5.12 -21.13
N ARG A 219 3.34 4.11 -21.12
CA ARG A 219 1.87 4.29 -21.15
C ARG A 219 1.24 3.43 -20.08
N PHE A 220 0.44 4.05 -19.22
CA PHE A 220 -0.33 3.36 -18.19
C PHE A 220 -1.36 2.41 -18.81
N GLU A 221 -1.50 1.20 -18.26
CA GLU A 221 -2.54 0.24 -18.64
C GLU A 221 -3.55 0.02 -17.51
N THR A 222 -3.09 -0.41 -16.33
CA THR A 222 -3.98 -0.74 -15.20
C THR A 222 -3.23 -0.73 -13.87
N VAL A 223 -3.98 -0.67 -12.78
CA VAL A 223 -3.49 -1.03 -11.43
C VAL A 223 -3.83 -2.49 -11.18
N ASN A 224 -2.87 -3.26 -10.71
CA ASN A 224 -3.03 -4.68 -10.38
C ASN A 224 -3.35 -4.90 -8.91
N ASP A 225 -2.62 -4.21 -8.02
CA ASP A 225 -2.74 -4.40 -6.58
C ASP A 225 -2.45 -3.11 -5.82
N VAL A 226 -3.00 -3.01 -4.62
CA VAL A 226 -2.75 -1.92 -3.69
C VAL A 226 -2.60 -2.48 -2.29
N LYS A 227 -1.51 -2.10 -1.62
CA LYS A 227 -1.20 -2.44 -0.24
C LYS A 227 -0.93 -1.16 0.55
N PHE A 228 -1.30 -1.13 1.81
CA PHE A 228 -1.03 0.01 2.68
C PHE A 228 -0.13 -0.36 3.84
N HIS A 229 0.86 0.48 4.11
CA HIS A 229 1.84 0.35 5.18
C HIS A 229 1.55 1.37 6.28
N PHE A 230 1.39 0.92 7.51
CA PHE A 230 1.01 1.77 8.64
C PHE A 230 2.09 1.78 9.73
N PHE A 231 2.54 2.99 10.09
CA PHE A 231 3.41 3.28 11.23
C PHE A 231 2.75 4.24 12.24
N LEU A 232 1.42 4.35 12.19
CA LEU A 232 0.66 5.31 12.99
C LEU A 232 0.46 4.87 14.45
N ILE A 233 0.58 3.57 14.72
CA ILE A 233 0.44 3.01 16.06
C ILE A 233 1.83 2.88 16.69
N GLY A 234 2.00 3.49 17.86
CA GLY A 234 3.30 3.53 18.53
C GLY A 234 3.86 2.12 18.86
N GLY A 235 5.08 1.84 18.39
CA GLY A 235 5.74 0.55 18.55
C GLY A 235 5.25 -0.56 17.63
N TRP A 236 4.48 -0.23 16.57
CA TRP A 236 3.93 -1.21 15.64
C TRP A 236 4.02 -0.75 14.19
N TYR A 237 4.26 -1.73 13.33
CA TYR A 237 4.04 -1.67 11.90
C TYR A 237 3.01 -2.72 11.50
N PHE A 238 2.14 -2.39 10.57
CA PHE A 238 1.24 -3.38 9.96
C PHE A 238 0.93 -3.02 8.51
N GLU A 239 0.60 -4.07 7.75
CA GLU A 239 0.15 -3.96 6.37
C GLU A 239 -1.34 -4.25 6.28
N VAL A 240 -2.01 -3.55 5.38
CA VAL A 240 -3.42 -3.76 5.06
C VAL A 240 -3.54 -4.05 3.57
N ASN A 241 -4.07 -5.23 3.25
CA ASN A 241 -4.32 -5.69 1.89
C ASN A 241 -5.81 -5.89 1.64
N GLN A 242 -6.20 -5.86 0.39
CA GLN A 242 -7.57 -6.15 -0.01
C GLN A 242 -7.74 -7.63 -0.33
N PHE A 243 -8.71 -8.27 0.32
CA PHE A 243 -9.05 -9.68 0.11
C PHE A 243 -10.44 -9.78 -0.53
N ASN A 244 -10.48 -10.27 -1.76
CA ASN A 244 -11.74 -10.51 -2.48
C ASN A 244 -12.04 -12.02 -2.45
N ARG A 245 -12.72 -12.46 -1.38
CA ARG A 245 -13.02 -13.87 -1.13
C ARG A 245 -14.40 -14.01 -0.46
N PRO A 246 -15.07 -15.17 -0.60
CA PRO A 246 -16.35 -15.41 0.07
C PRO A 246 -16.19 -15.47 1.60
N GLY A 247 -17.27 -15.18 2.32
CA GLY A 247 -17.33 -15.21 3.77
C GLY A 247 -17.17 -13.84 4.42
N PHE A 248 -16.91 -13.84 5.73
CA PHE A 248 -16.94 -12.63 6.54
C PHE A 248 -15.57 -11.95 6.69
N ASN A 249 -14.49 -12.71 6.53
CA ASN A 249 -13.12 -12.19 6.62
C ASN A 249 -12.64 -11.78 5.22
N THR A 250 -13.16 -10.66 4.72
CA THR A 250 -12.99 -10.15 3.36
C THR A 250 -12.88 -8.63 3.36
N GLY A 251 -12.40 -8.04 2.26
CA GLY A 251 -12.16 -6.61 2.12
C GLY A 251 -10.77 -6.21 2.62
N TRP A 252 -10.64 -5.01 3.18
CA TRP A 252 -9.38 -4.49 3.70
C TRP A 252 -9.09 -5.07 5.10
N LEU A 253 -8.03 -5.87 5.21
CA LEU A 253 -7.65 -6.57 6.44
C LEU A 253 -6.15 -6.42 6.71
N ILE A 254 -5.78 -6.48 7.99
CA ILE A 254 -4.38 -6.53 8.42
C ILE A 254 -3.79 -7.89 8.02
N SER A 255 -2.87 -7.87 7.07
CA SER A 255 -2.22 -9.06 6.51
C SER A 255 -0.88 -9.36 7.16
N ASN A 256 -0.20 -8.33 7.67
CA ASN A 256 1.09 -8.45 8.34
C ASN A 256 1.13 -7.53 9.57
N LEU A 257 1.84 -7.95 10.62
CA LEU A 257 1.96 -7.22 11.87
C LEU A 257 3.33 -7.46 12.49
N VAL A 258 4.05 -6.38 12.77
CA VAL A 258 5.39 -6.41 13.36
C VAL A 258 5.45 -5.47 14.56
N ARG A 259 5.98 -5.96 15.68
CA ARG A 259 6.33 -5.12 16.81
C ARG A 259 7.67 -4.46 16.55
N LEU A 260 7.72 -3.13 16.65
CA LEU A 260 8.92 -2.33 16.37
C LEU A 260 9.72 -2.11 17.64
N GLY A 261 11.01 -2.41 17.55
CA GLY A 261 12.03 -1.94 18.48
C GLY A 261 12.63 -0.59 18.05
N PRO A 262 13.59 -0.08 18.84
CA PRO A 262 14.34 1.12 18.47
C PRO A 262 15.09 0.93 17.13
N GLY A 263 14.87 1.83 16.16
CA GLY A 263 15.52 1.79 14.84
C GLY A 263 14.81 0.94 13.78
N ASP A 264 13.90 0.02 14.16
CA ASP A 264 13.23 -0.87 13.20
C ASP A 264 12.35 -0.11 12.21
N LYS A 265 11.76 1.01 12.64
CA LYS A 265 10.94 1.84 11.76
C LYS A 265 11.73 2.36 10.56
N GLU A 266 12.94 2.85 10.80
CA GLU A 266 13.82 3.37 9.75
C GLU A 266 14.27 2.25 8.80
N THR A 267 14.61 1.09 9.36
CA THR A 267 14.97 -0.10 8.58
C THR A 267 13.82 -0.56 7.68
N LEU A 268 12.59 -0.62 8.20
CA LEU A 268 11.41 -1.00 7.42
C LEU A 268 11.05 0.06 6.37
N LEU A 269 11.15 1.35 6.70
CA LEU A 269 10.96 2.40 5.71
C LEU A 269 11.98 2.28 4.59
N ASN A 270 13.27 2.10 4.90
CA ASN A 270 14.29 1.87 3.89
C ASN A 270 13.95 0.64 3.04
N TYR A 271 13.49 -0.46 3.65
CA TYR A 271 13.07 -1.65 2.90
C TYR A 271 11.91 -1.36 1.93
N ILE A 272 10.89 -0.60 2.38
CA ILE A 272 9.74 -0.21 1.53
C ILE A 272 10.21 0.68 0.36
N TYR A 273 11.15 1.59 0.63
CA TYR A 273 11.67 2.51 -0.36
C TYR A 273 12.81 1.92 -1.22
N ASP A 274 13.61 0.98 -0.68
CA ASP A 274 14.77 0.37 -1.34
C ASP A 274 14.43 -0.98 -2.01
N GLN A 275 13.19 -1.22 -2.40
CA GLN A 275 12.83 -2.37 -3.26
C GLN A 275 13.56 -2.33 -4.62
N ASN A 276 14.63 -1.56 -4.68
CA ASN A 276 15.55 -1.40 -5.81
C ASN A 276 16.73 -2.36 -5.72
#